data_b190512d78c38683ed00c56f333df454
#
_entry.id   b190512d78c38683ed00c56f333df454
#
_cell.length_a   1.000
_cell.length_b   1.000
_cell.length_c   1.000
_cell.angle_alpha   90.00
_cell.angle_beta   90.00
_cell.angle_gamma   90.00
#
_symmetry.space_group_name_H-M   'P 1'
#
loop_
_entity.id
_entity.type
_entity.pdbx_description
1 polymer ?
#
loop_
_entity_poly.entity_id
_entity_poly.type
_entity_poly.pdbx_seq_one_letter_code
_entity_poly.pdbx_strand_id
1 'polypeptide(L)'
;MISRRRFLEVSGVAAGVAVSHPLLASGAPEKPDDSSLPPSLAHLKSRQSEAAPITREERLQRQERARKLMSENALDAIVLMEGTSLRYFTGIHWWGGERMFALVLPAKGAAFYVCPAFEEGRAREQISGAPGGEQPDLRTWQEDESPYRRVAQGLKERGLTGGKLGIEETVRFVFADGIAKAAPQATLTSATPVTAGCRMIKSGHEIALMRLACQVTLAAYEAVYHALHEGMTQHDVGDLIAAAYRQLGFVGGASVQVGEYSALPHGSRTPQVIREGSIVMIDDGCDVEGYQSDITRTLVLGKASEEVRSKMNNVFDIVHRAQSASLAAARPGVECGAVDAAARKVITDAGYGPDYKYFTHRLGHGMGMDGHELPYFVRGNTTKLQPNMTFSDEPGIYIPGEFGIRLEDIMVITPGGAELMTGQAPSLEHPFE
;
A
#
# COMPACT_ATOMS: atom_id res chain seq x y z
N MET A 1 -28.61 -3.41 44.11
CA MET A 1 -28.15 -4.82 44.16
C MET A 1 -29.23 -5.68 43.54
N ILE A 2 -28.96 -6.24 42.36
CA ILE A 2 -29.88 -7.16 41.66
C ILE A 2 -29.62 -8.55 42.23
N SER A 3 -30.68 -9.23 42.69
CA SER A 3 -30.54 -10.55 43.31
C SER A 3 -30.19 -11.63 42.29
N ARG A 4 -29.45 -12.66 42.72
CA ARG A 4 -29.03 -13.79 41.89
C ARG A 4 -30.20 -14.48 41.14
N ARG A 5 -31.40 -14.37 41.65
CA ARG A 5 -32.61 -14.97 41.07
C ARG A 5 -33.09 -14.20 39.82
N ARG A 6 -32.93 -12.87 39.80
CA ARG A 6 -33.27 -12.03 38.63
C ARG A 6 -32.22 -12.10 37.49
N PHE A 7 -31.01 -12.47 37.84
CA PHE A 7 -29.95 -12.68 36.83
C PHE A 7 -30.19 -13.98 36.02
N LEU A 8 -30.75 -15.01 36.64
CA LEU A 8 -31.03 -16.29 35.97
C LEU A 8 -32.33 -16.27 35.16
N GLU A 9 -33.28 -15.39 35.45
CA GLU A 9 -34.52 -15.25 34.67
C GLU A 9 -34.33 -14.45 33.33
N VAL A 10 -33.26 -13.68 33.21
CA VAL A 10 -32.93 -12.93 31.97
C VAL A 10 -32.02 -13.76 31.02
N SER A 11 -31.44 -14.86 31.51
CA SER A 11 -30.57 -15.74 30.72
C SER A 11 -31.27 -16.88 29.98
N GLY A 12 -32.60 -16.90 29.98
CA GLY A 12 -33.44 -18.02 29.52
C GLY A 12 -34.08 -17.89 28.13
N VAL A 13 -33.75 -16.89 27.32
CA VAL A 13 -34.25 -16.81 25.92
C VAL A 13 -33.12 -16.34 24.99
N ALA A 14 -32.18 -17.22 24.75
CA ALA A 14 -31.34 -17.17 23.56
C ALA A 14 -31.41 -18.54 22.93
N ALA A 15 -32.54 -18.84 22.31
CA ALA A 15 -32.69 -19.97 21.40
C ALA A 15 -31.77 -19.73 20.22
N GLY A 16 -30.91 -20.70 19.96
CA GLY A 16 -29.87 -20.67 18.94
C GLY A 16 -30.39 -20.32 17.54
N VAL A 17 -29.91 -19.23 17.00
CA VAL A 17 -29.75 -19.10 15.56
C VAL A 17 -28.33 -19.57 15.28
N ALA A 18 -28.17 -20.82 14.93
CA ALA A 18 -26.98 -21.30 14.27
C ALA A 18 -26.90 -20.59 12.92
N VAL A 19 -26.16 -19.48 12.89
CA VAL A 19 -25.72 -18.90 11.63
C VAL A 19 -24.65 -19.87 11.09
N SER A 20 -25.13 -20.85 10.32
CA SER A 20 -24.28 -21.64 9.43
C SER A 20 -23.67 -20.64 8.44
N HIS A 21 -22.42 -20.23 8.70
CA HIS A 21 -21.60 -19.65 7.65
C HIS A 21 -21.42 -20.76 6.60
N PRO A 22 -21.85 -20.59 5.36
CA PRO A 22 -21.44 -21.51 4.32
C PRO A 22 -19.93 -21.41 4.22
N LEU A 23 -19.25 -22.54 4.38
CA LEU A 23 -17.90 -22.74 3.89
C LEU A 23 -17.90 -22.27 2.43
N LEU A 24 -17.35 -21.11 2.17
CA LEU A 24 -17.05 -20.68 0.82
C LEU A 24 -16.04 -21.69 0.29
N ALA A 25 -16.54 -22.68 -0.41
CA ALA A 25 -15.73 -23.46 -1.32
C ALA A 25 -14.97 -22.43 -2.18
N SER A 26 -13.65 -22.61 -2.28
CA SER A 26 -12.78 -21.89 -3.20
C SER A 26 -13.13 -22.31 -4.64
N GLY A 27 -14.29 -21.85 -5.11
CA GLY A 27 -14.56 -21.74 -6.53
C GLY A 27 -13.76 -20.52 -7.00
N ALA A 28 -13.02 -20.67 -8.08
CA ALA A 28 -12.53 -19.51 -8.82
C ALA A 28 -13.72 -18.54 -9.00
N PRO A 29 -13.51 -17.22 -8.83
CA PRO A 29 -14.60 -16.27 -9.00
C PRO A 29 -15.21 -16.52 -10.38
N GLU A 30 -16.52 -16.81 -10.41
CA GLU A 30 -17.26 -16.88 -11.66
C GLU A 30 -16.99 -15.58 -12.40
N LYS A 31 -16.54 -15.69 -13.66
CA LYS A 31 -16.45 -14.52 -14.54
C LYS A 31 -17.83 -13.88 -14.57
N PRO A 32 -17.95 -12.56 -14.26
CA PRO A 32 -19.21 -11.87 -14.47
C PRO A 32 -19.64 -12.14 -15.92
N ASP A 33 -20.93 -12.28 -16.11
CA ASP A 33 -21.49 -12.43 -17.45
C ASP A 33 -21.08 -11.20 -18.29
N ASP A 34 -20.19 -11.42 -19.25
CA ASP A 34 -19.58 -10.38 -20.12
C ASP A 34 -20.65 -9.55 -20.87
N SER A 35 -21.90 -10.04 -20.91
CA SER A 35 -23.04 -9.36 -21.56
C SER A 35 -23.56 -8.14 -20.78
N SER A 36 -23.12 -7.92 -19.54
CA SER A 36 -23.59 -6.83 -18.66
C SER A 36 -22.61 -5.67 -18.51
N LEU A 37 -21.38 -5.80 -19.01
CA LEU A 37 -20.37 -4.75 -18.87
C LEU A 37 -20.56 -3.63 -19.91
N PRO A 38 -20.31 -2.35 -19.54
CA PRO A 38 -20.24 -1.26 -20.51
C PRO A 38 -19.27 -1.58 -21.65
N PRO A 39 -19.55 -1.15 -22.89
CA PRO A 39 -18.70 -1.45 -24.05
C PRO A 39 -17.23 -1.06 -23.85
N SER A 40 -16.95 0.05 -23.18
CA SER A 40 -15.57 0.51 -22.89
C SER A 40 -14.80 -0.48 -22.01
N LEU A 41 -15.45 -1.13 -21.05
CA LEU A 41 -14.83 -2.16 -20.21
C LEU A 41 -14.73 -3.50 -20.95
N ALA A 42 -15.73 -3.88 -21.73
CA ALA A 42 -15.75 -5.14 -22.49
C ALA A 42 -14.61 -5.24 -23.52
N HIS A 43 -14.07 -4.10 -23.99
CA HIS A 43 -12.95 -4.06 -24.91
C HIS A 43 -11.56 -4.20 -24.24
N LEU A 44 -11.48 -4.11 -22.91
CA LEU A 44 -10.23 -4.29 -22.18
C LEU A 44 -9.71 -5.73 -22.35
N LYS A 45 -8.40 -5.86 -22.45
CA LYS A 45 -7.72 -7.16 -22.59
C LYS A 45 -6.74 -7.37 -21.45
N SER A 46 -6.65 -8.60 -20.99
CA SER A 46 -5.69 -8.95 -19.94
C SER A 46 -4.26 -8.60 -20.33
N ARG A 47 -3.56 -7.95 -19.42
CA ARG A 47 -2.14 -7.60 -19.49
C ARG A 47 -1.30 -8.45 -18.53
N GLN A 48 -1.89 -9.50 -17.94
CA GLN A 48 -1.23 -10.34 -16.94
C GLN A 48 0.09 -10.96 -17.44
N SER A 49 0.17 -11.26 -18.74
CA SER A 49 1.40 -11.80 -19.34
C SER A 49 2.59 -10.82 -19.39
N GLU A 50 2.34 -9.53 -19.11
CA GLU A 50 3.40 -8.52 -19.04
C GLU A 50 4.04 -8.47 -17.63
N ALA A 51 3.38 -9.05 -16.62
CA ALA A 51 3.86 -9.09 -15.25
C ALA A 51 4.78 -10.30 -15.02
N ALA A 52 6.07 -10.06 -14.98
CA ALA A 52 7.03 -11.10 -14.60
C ALA A 52 7.16 -11.16 -13.07
N PRO A 53 7.04 -12.34 -12.42
CA PRO A 53 7.18 -12.44 -10.97
C PRO A 53 8.63 -12.21 -10.51
N ILE A 54 8.82 -11.64 -9.33
CA ILE A 54 10.14 -11.50 -8.70
C ILE A 54 10.74 -12.89 -8.47
N THR A 55 11.95 -13.07 -8.94
CA THR A 55 12.65 -14.36 -8.91
C THR A 55 13.23 -14.67 -7.53
N ARG A 56 13.56 -15.94 -7.29
CA ARG A 56 14.25 -16.38 -6.09
C ARG A 56 15.65 -15.74 -5.96
N GLU A 57 16.35 -15.57 -7.07
CA GLU A 57 17.67 -14.92 -7.09
C GLU A 57 17.60 -13.45 -6.66
N GLU A 58 16.60 -12.71 -7.12
CA GLU A 58 16.37 -11.33 -6.66
C GLU A 58 16.07 -11.27 -5.16
N ARG A 59 15.30 -12.23 -4.63
CA ARG A 59 15.05 -12.31 -3.18
C ARG A 59 16.32 -12.63 -2.40
N LEU A 60 17.22 -13.46 -2.94
CA LEU A 60 18.52 -13.71 -2.34
C LEU A 60 19.36 -12.42 -2.28
N GLN A 61 19.42 -11.66 -3.38
CA GLN A 61 20.10 -10.36 -3.43
C GLN A 61 19.51 -9.36 -2.41
N ARG A 62 18.18 -9.37 -2.21
CA ARG A 62 17.52 -8.57 -1.17
C ARG A 62 17.98 -8.97 0.23
N GLN A 63 18.09 -10.26 0.52
CA GLN A 63 18.60 -10.74 1.81
C GLN A 63 20.07 -10.34 2.02
N GLU A 64 20.91 -10.42 1.00
CA GLU A 64 22.30 -9.97 1.09
C GLU A 64 22.41 -8.46 1.34
N ARG A 65 21.53 -7.67 0.69
CA ARG A 65 21.41 -6.24 1.01
C ARG A 65 20.97 -6.01 2.45
N ALA A 66 20.02 -6.78 2.95
CA ALA A 66 19.60 -6.70 4.36
C ALA A 66 20.75 -7.00 5.30
N ARG A 67 21.59 -8.02 5.02
CA ARG A 67 22.78 -8.35 5.81
C ARG A 67 23.80 -7.22 5.85
N LYS A 68 24.01 -6.56 4.72
CA LYS A 68 24.87 -5.36 4.65
C LYS A 68 24.31 -4.24 5.52
N LEU A 69 23.02 -3.91 5.39
CA LEU A 69 22.37 -2.88 6.20
C LEU A 69 22.35 -3.23 7.69
N MET A 70 22.17 -4.51 8.05
CA MET A 70 22.32 -4.96 9.45
C MET A 70 23.71 -4.66 9.98
N SER A 71 24.76 -4.97 9.21
CA SER A 71 26.14 -4.66 9.61
C SER A 71 26.38 -3.16 9.81
N GLU A 72 25.87 -2.34 8.91
CA GLU A 72 25.98 -0.87 8.97
C GLU A 72 25.22 -0.27 10.17
N ASN A 73 24.14 -0.93 10.63
CA ASN A 73 23.30 -0.48 11.75
C ASN A 73 23.57 -1.26 13.05
N ALA A 74 24.64 -2.06 13.10
CA ALA A 74 25.02 -2.88 14.24
C ALA A 74 23.87 -3.77 14.74
N LEU A 75 23.13 -4.41 13.83
CA LEU A 75 22.12 -5.43 14.11
C LEU A 75 22.68 -6.83 13.84
N ASP A 76 22.43 -7.76 14.75
CA ASP A 76 22.89 -9.14 14.63
C ASP A 76 21.88 -10.03 13.89
N ALA A 77 20.59 -9.68 13.96
CA ALA A 77 19.51 -10.32 13.19
C ALA A 77 18.31 -9.38 13.05
N ILE A 78 17.45 -9.68 12.10
CA ILE A 78 16.09 -9.12 12.02
C ILE A 78 15.05 -10.22 12.17
N VAL A 79 13.93 -9.88 12.80
CA VAL A 79 12.76 -10.75 12.95
C VAL A 79 11.64 -10.17 12.09
N LEU A 80 11.20 -10.96 11.13
CA LEU A 80 10.11 -10.64 10.20
C LEU A 80 8.95 -11.59 10.48
N MET A 81 7.75 -11.05 10.45
CA MET A 81 6.53 -11.84 10.60
C MET A 81 5.64 -11.69 9.36
N GLU A 82 4.39 -12.12 9.45
CA GLU A 82 3.44 -11.96 8.37
C GLU A 82 3.39 -10.51 7.86
N GLY A 83 3.36 -10.35 6.54
CA GLY A 83 3.28 -9.03 5.92
C GLY A 83 4.28 -8.83 4.78
N THR A 84 4.41 -7.59 4.39
CA THR A 84 5.12 -7.18 3.18
C THR A 84 6.60 -7.48 3.21
N SER A 85 7.29 -7.25 4.34
CA SER A 85 8.73 -7.52 4.41
C SER A 85 9.04 -9.01 4.35
N LEU A 86 8.20 -9.87 4.95
CA LEU A 86 8.35 -11.32 4.78
C LEU A 86 8.23 -11.71 3.30
N ARG A 87 7.17 -11.22 2.61
CA ARG A 87 6.97 -11.44 1.17
C ARG A 87 8.13 -10.91 0.34
N TYR A 88 8.61 -9.71 0.64
CA TYR A 88 9.71 -9.04 -0.05
C TYR A 88 11.01 -9.89 -0.04
N PHE A 89 11.38 -10.42 1.13
CA PHE A 89 12.61 -11.17 1.30
C PHE A 89 12.50 -12.66 0.92
N THR A 90 11.29 -13.23 0.91
CA THR A 90 11.11 -14.68 0.75
C THR A 90 10.13 -15.09 -0.34
N GLY A 91 9.16 -14.27 -0.68
CA GLY A 91 8.01 -14.61 -1.50
C GLY A 91 6.91 -15.34 -0.73
N ILE A 92 7.04 -15.54 0.58
CA ILE A 92 6.04 -16.21 1.40
C ILE A 92 4.85 -15.28 1.63
N HIS A 93 3.65 -15.79 1.35
CA HIS A 93 2.38 -15.16 1.67
C HIS A 93 1.78 -15.80 2.92
N TRP A 94 1.99 -15.17 4.09
CA TRP A 94 1.46 -15.67 5.35
C TRP A 94 0.35 -14.77 5.87
N TRP A 95 -0.74 -15.37 6.36
CA TRP A 95 -1.87 -14.63 6.90
C TRP A 95 -1.57 -14.21 8.35
N GLY A 96 -1.85 -12.96 8.69
CA GLY A 96 -1.81 -12.49 10.07
C GLY A 96 -2.80 -13.24 10.96
N GLY A 97 -2.37 -13.62 12.16
CA GLY A 97 -3.18 -14.33 13.16
C GLY A 97 -2.65 -14.11 14.57
N GLU A 98 -3.29 -14.75 15.54
CA GLU A 98 -2.80 -14.79 16.93
C GLU A 98 -1.61 -15.74 17.09
N ARG A 99 -1.35 -16.60 16.11
CA ARG A 99 -0.26 -17.57 16.13
C ARG A 99 0.96 -17.04 15.39
N MET A 100 2.09 -17.12 16.04
CA MET A 100 3.34 -16.59 15.48
C MET A 100 3.88 -17.48 14.38
N PHE A 101 4.00 -16.93 13.17
CA PHE A 101 4.91 -17.37 12.13
C PHE A 101 6.00 -16.31 11.97
N ALA A 102 7.26 -16.72 12.00
CA ALA A 102 8.37 -15.76 11.90
C ALA A 102 9.53 -16.30 11.07
N LEU A 103 10.20 -15.40 10.36
CA LEU A 103 11.55 -15.58 9.84
C LEU A 103 12.51 -14.79 10.71
N VAL A 104 13.54 -15.45 11.19
CA VAL A 104 14.71 -14.80 11.80
C VAL A 104 15.85 -14.86 10.80
N LEU A 105 16.24 -13.70 10.29
CA LEU A 105 17.34 -13.52 9.34
C LEU A 105 18.57 -12.95 10.07
N PRO A 106 19.60 -13.77 10.35
CA PRO A 106 20.83 -13.28 10.95
C PRO A 106 21.67 -12.46 9.97
N ALA A 107 22.45 -11.51 10.49
CA ALA A 107 23.46 -10.79 9.70
C ALA A 107 24.54 -11.74 9.14
N LYS A 108 24.80 -12.85 9.84
CA LYS A 108 25.73 -13.91 9.40
C LYS A 108 25.11 -15.28 9.68
N GLY A 109 25.30 -16.21 8.74
CA GLY A 109 24.82 -17.58 8.86
C GLY A 109 23.40 -17.80 8.30
N ALA A 110 22.88 -19.00 8.54
CA ALA A 110 21.59 -19.43 7.98
C ALA A 110 20.40 -18.82 8.73
N ALA A 111 19.38 -18.42 7.98
CA ALA A 111 18.08 -18.04 8.52
C ALA A 111 17.36 -19.24 9.14
N PHE A 112 16.37 -18.98 9.99
CA PHE A 112 15.47 -20.01 10.48
C PHE A 112 14.04 -19.48 10.59
N TYR A 113 13.09 -20.41 10.55
CA TYR A 113 11.67 -20.11 10.65
C TYR A 113 11.10 -20.68 11.96
N VAL A 114 10.09 -20.01 12.49
CA VAL A 114 9.28 -20.49 13.63
C VAL A 114 7.82 -20.56 13.16
N CYS A 115 7.17 -21.71 13.34
CA CYS A 115 5.85 -21.99 12.76
C CYS A 115 4.98 -22.80 13.73
N PRO A 116 3.67 -22.58 13.78
CA PRO A 116 2.75 -23.52 14.46
C PRO A 116 2.89 -24.92 13.87
N ALA A 117 2.93 -25.96 14.70
CA ALA A 117 3.18 -27.33 14.24
C ALA A 117 2.11 -27.84 13.27
N PHE A 118 0.84 -27.47 13.49
CA PHE A 118 -0.25 -27.88 12.60
C PHE A 118 -0.22 -27.20 11.21
N GLU A 119 0.55 -26.09 11.07
CA GLU A 119 0.77 -25.37 9.81
C GLU A 119 2.07 -25.80 9.10
N GLU A 120 2.82 -26.78 9.64
CA GLU A 120 4.15 -27.16 9.13
C GLU A 120 4.13 -27.51 7.64
N GLY A 121 3.13 -28.27 7.19
CA GLY A 121 3.01 -28.68 5.79
C GLY A 121 2.90 -27.49 4.85
N ARG A 122 2.02 -26.54 5.15
CA ARG A 122 1.84 -25.31 4.42
C ARG A 122 3.09 -24.41 4.47
N ALA A 123 3.75 -24.34 5.63
CA ALA A 123 4.97 -23.58 5.78
C ALA A 123 6.08 -24.14 4.88
N ARG A 124 6.29 -25.46 4.86
CA ARG A 124 7.29 -26.10 4.00
C ARG A 124 7.02 -25.89 2.51
N GLU A 125 5.75 -25.97 2.10
CA GLU A 125 5.34 -25.69 0.72
C GLU A 125 5.79 -24.27 0.30
N GLN A 126 5.47 -23.25 1.06
CA GLN A 126 5.83 -21.85 0.73
C GLN A 126 7.34 -21.58 0.87
N ILE A 127 7.98 -22.10 1.91
CA ILE A 127 9.42 -21.93 2.16
C ILE A 127 10.24 -22.56 1.03
N SER A 128 9.78 -23.64 0.39
CA SER A 128 10.51 -24.30 -0.70
C SER A 128 10.87 -23.35 -1.86
N GLY A 129 10.05 -22.33 -2.12
CA GLY A 129 10.28 -21.29 -3.11
C GLY A 129 11.17 -20.13 -2.63
N ALA A 130 11.45 -20.04 -1.33
CA ALA A 130 12.24 -18.97 -0.74
C ALA A 130 13.77 -19.23 -0.89
N PRO A 131 14.63 -18.20 -0.77
CA PRO A 131 16.07 -18.41 -0.65
C PRO A 131 16.42 -19.34 0.52
N GLY A 132 17.22 -20.39 0.27
CA GLY A 132 17.58 -21.40 1.28
C GLY A 132 16.48 -22.40 1.63
N GLY A 133 15.38 -22.41 0.85
CA GLY A 133 14.20 -23.23 1.10
C GLY A 133 14.32 -24.73 0.83
N GLU A 134 15.45 -25.22 0.27
CA GLU A 134 15.67 -26.66 0.00
C GLU A 134 15.83 -27.48 1.28
N GLN A 135 16.49 -26.92 2.30
CA GLN A 135 16.68 -27.56 3.60
C GLN A 135 16.49 -26.50 4.71
N PRO A 136 15.26 -26.03 4.92
CA PRO A 136 15.01 -24.94 5.85
C PRO A 136 15.14 -25.41 7.31
N ASP A 137 15.78 -24.59 8.15
CA ASP A 137 15.67 -24.74 9.60
C ASP A 137 14.29 -24.22 10.04
N LEU A 138 13.31 -25.11 10.03
CA LEU A 138 11.93 -24.86 10.45
C LEU A 138 11.68 -25.41 11.84
N ARG A 139 11.37 -24.54 12.79
CA ARG A 139 11.14 -24.84 14.21
C ARG A 139 9.66 -24.73 14.52
N THR A 140 9.05 -25.88 14.77
CA THR A 140 7.62 -25.92 15.10
C THR A 140 7.38 -25.78 16.60
N TRP A 141 6.17 -25.34 16.95
CA TRP A 141 5.68 -25.23 18.32
C TRP A 141 4.23 -25.72 18.39
N GLN A 142 3.86 -26.43 19.48
CA GLN A 142 2.52 -26.90 19.75
C GLN A 142 1.69 -25.81 20.45
N GLU A 143 0.36 -25.92 20.44
CA GLU A 143 -0.55 -24.94 21.02
C GLU A 143 -0.31 -24.64 22.52
N ASP A 144 0.25 -25.60 23.26
CA ASP A 144 0.64 -25.47 24.68
C ASP A 144 2.11 -25.08 24.86
N GLU A 145 2.87 -24.85 23.78
CA GLU A 145 4.27 -24.40 23.81
C GLU A 145 4.39 -22.90 23.54
N SER A 146 5.53 -22.33 23.93
CA SER A 146 5.87 -20.93 23.64
C SER A 146 6.65 -20.81 22.33
N PRO A 147 6.09 -20.14 21.29
CA PRO A 147 6.82 -19.85 20.05
C PRO A 147 8.08 -19.01 20.30
N TYR A 148 8.04 -18.14 21.30
CA TYR A 148 9.14 -17.25 21.65
C TYR A 148 10.35 -18.01 22.13
N ARG A 149 10.16 -19.17 22.84
CA ARG A 149 11.25 -20.05 23.21
C ARG A 149 11.94 -20.68 22.01
N ARG A 150 11.20 -20.94 20.91
CA ARG A 150 11.78 -21.43 19.64
C ARG A 150 12.67 -20.38 19.00
N VAL A 151 12.27 -19.10 19.06
CA VAL A 151 13.13 -17.98 18.63
C VAL A 151 14.40 -17.92 19.49
N ALA A 152 14.26 -17.89 20.82
CA ALA A 152 15.40 -17.80 21.75
C ALA A 152 16.38 -18.98 21.57
N GLN A 153 15.88 -20.20 21.37
CA GLN A 153 16.69 -21.37 21.07
C GLN A 153 17.47 -21.21 19.76
N GLY A 154 16.79 -20.78 18.67
CA GLY A 154 17.44 -20.55 17.38
C GLY A 154 18.53 -19.49 17.43
N LEU A 155 18.32 -18.43 18.20
CA LEU A 155 19.33 -17.41 18.47
C LEU A 155 20.52 -17.96 19.25
N LYS A 156 20.28 -18.74 20.32
CA LYS A 156 21.31 -19.36 21.12
C LYS A 156 22.22 -20.28 20.30
N GLU A 157 21.66 -21.13 19.49
CA GLU A 157 22.39 -22.06 18.62
C GLU A 157 23.28 -21.36 17.58
N ARG A 158 22.97 -20.09 17.27
CA ARG A 158 23.74 -19.21 16.38
C ARG A 158 24.70 -18.26 17.11
N GLY A 159 24.83 -18.40 18.44
CA GLY A 159 25.67 -17.53 19.25
C GLY A 159 25.13 -16.10 19.44
N LEU A 160 23.84 -15.89 19.19
CA LEU A 160 23.18 -14.57 19.23
C LEU A 160 22.37 -14.34 20.52
N THR A 161 22.67 -15.04 21.61
CA THR A 161 21.92 -14.93 22.88
C THR A 161 21.88 -13.50 23.42
N GLY A 162 22.97 -12.74 23.34
CA GLY A 162 23.07 -11.33 23.73
C GLY A 162 22.98 -10.36 22.53
N GLY A 163 22.49 -10.83 21.39
CA GLY A 163 22.49 -10.06 20.16
C GLY A 163 21.50 -8.90 20.14
N LYS A 164 21.76 -7.94 19.25
CA LYS A 164 20.86 -6.83 18.98
C LYS A 164 19.91 -7.23 17.85
N LEU A 165 18.63 -7.43 18.18
CA LEU A 165 17.59 -7.90 17.28
C LEU A 165 16.75 -6.75 16.76
N GLY A 166 16.73 -6.57 15.45
CA GLY A 166 15.78 -5.67 14.79
C GLY A 166 14.41 -6.33 14.70
N ILE A 167 13.39 -5.70 15.26
CA ILE A 167 11.99 -6.11 15.09
C ILE A 167 11.39 -5.23 14.01
N GLU A 168 10.73 -5.86 13.03
CA GLU A 168 10.03 -5.14 11.98
C GLU A 168 8.95 -4.23 12.56
N GLU A 169 8.72 -3.08 11.94
CA GLU A 169 7.81 -2.03 12.42
C GLU A 169 6.34 -2.46 12.53
N THR A 170 5.92 -3.45 11.74
CA THR A 170 4.53 -3.95 11.72
C THR A 170 4.30 -5.13 12.66
N VAL A 171 5.34 -5.64 13.31
CA VAL A 171 5.22 -6.76 14.26
C VAL A 171 4.38 -6.34 15.46
N ARG A 172 3.36 -7.12 15.76
CA ARG A 172 2.49 -6.87 16.91
C ARG A 172 3.29 -6.84 18.21
N PHE A 173 2.97 -5.90 19.09
CA PHE A 173 3.66 -5.75 20.36
C PHE A 173 3.71 -7.04 21.18
N VAL A 174 2.63 -7.85 21.17
CA VAL A 174 2.58 -9.13 21.91
C VAL A 174 3.69 -10.09 21.49
N PHE A 175 4.08 -10.09 20.24
CA PHE A 175 5.17 -10.94 19.74
C PHE A 175 6.54 -10.38 20.13
N ALA A 176 6.75 -9.08 19.99
CA ALA A 176 7.98 -8.43 20.43
C ALA A 176 8.20 -8.58 21.94
N ASP A 177 7.19 -8.35 22.75
CA ASP A 177 7.22 -8.54 24.22
C ASP A 177 7.50 -10.01 24.61
N GLY A 178 6.86 -10.96 23.89
CA GLY A 178 7.08 -12.38 24.09
C GLY A 178 8.52 -12.81 23.79
N ILE A 179 9.11 -12.29 22.69
CA ILE A 179 10.53 -12.54 22.34
C ILE A 179 11.44 -11.92 23.41
N ALA A 180 11.20 -10.68 23.84
CA ALA A 180 12.00 -10.03 24.88
C ALA A 180 12.02 -10.83 26.18
N LYS A 181 10.88 -11.39 26.61
CA LYS A 181 10.77 -12.23 27.82
C LYS A 181 11.45 -13.57 27.65
N ALA A 182 11.43 -14.17 26.46
CA ALA A 182 12.06 -15.46 26.18
C ALA A 182 13.57 -15.36 25.94
N ALA A 183 14.06 -14.22 25.45
CA ALA A 183 15.47 -13.93 25.18
C ALA A 183 15.94 -12.68 25.97
N PRO A 184 15.96 -12.71 27.31
CA PRO A 184 16.18 -11.52 28.15
C PRO A 184 17.57 -10.91 28.04
N GLN A 185 18.54 -11.61 27.44
CA GLN A 185 19.86 -11.07 27.18
C GLN A 185 19.97 -10.35 25.82
N ALA A 186 19.03 -10.58 24.92
CA ALA A 186 18.99 -9.89 23.64
C ALA A 186 18.42 -8.46 23.81
N THR A 187 18.93 -7.55 22.99
CA THR A 187 18.40 -6.18 22.92
C THR A 187 17.50 -6.04 21.71
N LEU A 188 16.22 -5.76 21.94
CA LEU A 188 15.28 -5.51 20.85
C LEU A 188 15.33 -4.03 20.44
N THR A 189 15.31 -3.79 19.12
CA THR A 189 15.29 -2.45 18.52
C THR A 189 14.52 -2.49 17.20
N SER A 190 14.29 -1.35 16.56
CA SER A 190 13.63 -1.29 15.24
C SER A 190 14.51 -1.90 14.14
N ALA A 191 13.89 -2.70 13.26
CA ALA A 191 14.48 -3.17 12.00
C ALA A 191 14.33 -2.19 10.84
N THR A 192 13.61 -1.07 11.02
CA THR A 192 13.30 -0.10 9.97
C THR A 192 14.51 0.35 9.13
N PRO A 193 15.72 0.58 9.71
CA PRO A 193 16.89 0.90 8.89
C PRO A 193 17.25 -0.19 7.87
N VAL A 194 16.83 -1.43 8.10
CA VAL A 194 17.07 -2.58 7.21
C VAL A 194 15.86 -2.83 6.32
N THR A 195 14.67 -3.00 6.90
CA THR A 195 13.43 -3.33 6.16
C THR A 195 13.06 -2.22 5.19
N ALA A 196 12.87 -0.99 5.68
CA ALA A 196 12.61 0.17 4.84
C ALA A 196 13.83 0.53 3.98
N GLY A 197 15.07 0.42 4.52
CA GLY A 197 16.30 0.67 3.78
C GLY A 197 16.47 -0.23 2.55
N CYS A 198 16.00 -1.48 2.61
CA CYS A 198 15.96 -2.37 1.44
C CYS A 198 14.88 -1.95 0.44
N ARG A 199 13.65 -1.70 0.91
CA ARG A 199 12.47 -1.47 0.06
C ARG A 199 12.46 -0.08 -0.57
N MET A 200 13.08 0.89 0.08
CA MET A 200 13.13 2.29 -0.33
C MET A 200 13.80 2.49 -1.71
N ILE A 201 14.82 1.71 -2.05
CA ILE A 201 15.53 1.78 -3.32
C ILE A 201 15.14 0.57 -4.17
N LYS A 202 14.38 0.80 -5.21
CA LYS A 202 13.83 -0.25 -6.07
C LYS A 202 14.86 -0.76 -7.07
N SER A 203 14.75 -2.02 -7.44
CA SER A 203 15.44 -2.56 -8.62
C SER A 203 14.75 -2.09 -9.92
N GLY A 204 15.40 -2.24 -11.04
CA GLY A 204 14.77 -1.95 -12.34
C GLY A 204 13.54 -2.82 -12.61
N HIS A 205 13.53 -4.07 -12.12
CA HIS A 205 12.38 -4.97 -12.23
C HIS A 205 11.20 -4.48 -11.37
N GLU A 206 11.44 -4.07 -10.12
CA GLU A 206 10.41 -3.49 -9.25
C GLU A 206 9.78 -2.24 -9.88
N ILE A 207 10.60 -1.35 -10.46
CA ILE A 207 10.12 -0.15 -11.18
C ILE A 207 9.29 -0.54 -12.41
N ALA A 208 9.66 -1.60 -13.13
CA ALA A 208 8.88 -2.06 -14.27
C ALA A 208 7.49 -2.59 -13.87
N LEU A 209 7.39 -3.33 -12.76
CA LEU A 209 6.11 -3.80 -12.21
C LEU A 209 5.23 -2.62 -11.74
N MET A 210 5.81 -1.63 -11.05
CA MET A 210 5.10 -0.42 -10.65
C MET A 210 4.61 0.38 -11.86
N ARG A 211 5.44 0.52 -12.89
CA ARG A 211 5.05 1.20 -14.13
C ARG A 211 3.90 0.49 -14.84
N LEU A 212 3.91 -0.86 -14.87
CA LEU A 212 2.80 -1.65 -15.38
C LEU A 212 1.53 -1.42 -14.54
N ALA A 213 1.63 -1.43 -13.21
CA ALA A 213 0.50 -1.15 -12.32
C ALA A 213 -0.12 0.23 -12.60
N CYS A 214 0.70 1.27 -12.75
CA CYS A 214 0.24 2.62 -13.09
C CYS A 214 -0.45 2.68 -14.46
N GLN A 215 0.09 2.01 -15.48
CA GLN A 215 -0.53 1.95 -16.81
C GLN A 215 -1.86 1.18 -16.79
N VAL A 216 -1.95 0.09 -16.02
CA VAL A 216 -3.18 -0.68 -15.81
C VAL A 216 -4.24 0.17 -15.14
N THR A 217 -3.86 0.96 -14.12
CA THR A 217 -4.76 1.88 -13.42
C THR A 217 -5.33 2.95 -14.35
N LEU A 218 -4.48 3.60 -15.14
CA LEU A 218 -4.98 4.60 -16.11
C LEU A 218 -5.91 3.97 -17.14
N ALA A 219 -5.59 2.79 -17.67
CA ALA A 219 -6.47 2.09 -18.61
C ALA A 219 -7.83 1.72 -18.00
N ALA A 220 -7.85 1.32 -16.72
CA ALA A 220 -9.10 1.05 -16.00
C ALA A 220 -9.92 2.33 -15.78
N TYR A 221 -9.28 3.42 -15.34
CA TYR A 221 -9.94 4.69 -15.11
C TYR A 221 -10.49 5.31 -16.39
N GLU A 222 -9.73 5.28 -17.48
CA GLU A 222 -10.18 5.76 -18.79
C GLU A 222 -11.39 4.98 -19.31
N ALA A 223 -11.36 3.64 -19.20
CA ALA A 223 -12.49 2.81 -19.60
C ALA A 223 -13.76 3.13 -18.79
N VAL A 224 -13.61 3.36 -17.48
CA VAL A 224 -14.73 3.74 -16.61
C VAL A 224 -15.19 5.17 -16.88
N TYR A 225 -14.30 6.11 -17.15
CA TYR A 225 -14.65 7.48 -17.55
C TYR A 225 -15.63 7.50 -18.72
N HIS A 226 -15.41 6.67 -19.73
CA HIS A 226 -16.33 6.54 -20.89
C HIS A 226 -17.65 5.85 -20.56
N ALA A 227 -17.78 5.23 -19.38
CA ALA A 227 -19.02 4.61 -18.90
C ALA A 227 -19.79 5.47 -17.90
N LEU A 228 -19.20 6.57 -17.41
CA LEU A 228 -19.82 7.43 -16.41
C LEU A 228 -21.08 8.11 -16.94
N HIS A 229 -22.11 8.16 -16.12
CA HIS A 229 -23.32 8.91 -16.42
C HIS A 229 -24.01 9.44 -15.15
N GLU A 230 -24.86 10.43 -15.31
CA GLU A 230 -25.68 10.97 -14.23
C GLU A 230 -26.52 9.86 -13.56
N GLY A 231 -26.65 9.93 -12.26
CA GLY A 231 -27.39 8.97 -11.44
C GLY A 231 -26.55 7.85 -10.83
N MET A 232 -25.33 7.62 -11.33
CA MET A 232 -24.41 6.67 -10.70
C MET A 232 -24.01 7.13 -9.29
N THR A 233 -23.83 6.17 -8.40
CA THR A 233 -23.24 6.40 -7.08
C THR A 233 -21.74 6.23 -7.10
N GLN A 234 -21.05 6.72 -6.06
CA GLN A 234 -19.62 6.45 -5.86
C GLN A 234 -19.31 4.94 -5.81
N HIS A 235 -20.24 4.12 -5.33
CA HIS A 235 -20.09 2.66 -5.29
C HIS A 235 -20.20 2.03 -6.67
N ASP A 236 -21.15 2.48 -7.50
CA ASP A 236 -21.28 2.00 -8.89
C ASP A 236 -20.00 2.24 -9.68
N VAL A 237 -19.36 3.42 -9.49
CA VAL A 237 -18.08 3.74 -10.13
C VAL A 237 -16.96 2.84 -9.60
N GLY A 238 -16.88 2.63 -8.28
CA GLY A 238 -15.91 1.73 -7.68
C GLY A 238 -16.04 0.28 -8.18
N ASP A 239 -17.27 -0.21 -8.33
CA ASP A 239 -17.56 -1.55 -8.84
C ASP A 239 -17.13 -1.70 -10.31
N LEU A 240 -17.37 -0.67 -11.15
CA LEU A 240 -16.88 -0.64 -12.53
C LEU A 240 -15.35 -0.64 -12.59
N ILE A 241 -14.66 0.13 -11.73
CA ILE A 241 -13.19 0.14 -11.67
C ILE A 241 -12.67 -1.24 -11.28
N ALA A 242 -13.24 -1.89 -10.26
CA ALA A 242 -12.89 -3.24 -9.89
C ALA A 242 -13.14 -4.26 -11.02
N ALA A 243 -14.22 -4.07 -11.80
CA ALA A 243 -14.49 -4.89 -12.98
C ALA A 243 -13.45 -4.65 -14.09
N ALA A 244 -13.07 -3.39 -14.35
CA ALA A 244 -12.04 -3.04 -15.32
C ALA A 244 -10.67 -3.68 -14.96
N TYR A 245 -10.27 -3.66 -13.69
CA TYR A 245 -9.05 -4.35 -13.25
C TYR A 245 -9.12 -5.85 -13.49
N ARG A 246 -10.26 -6.50 -13.20
CA ARG A 246 -10.43 -7.94 -13.49
C ARG A 246 -10.29 -8.24 -14.99
N GLN A 247 -10.85 -7.40 -15.88
CA GLN A 247 -10.67 -7.56 -17.33
C GLN A 247 -9.20 -7.40 -17.74
N LEU A 248 -8.48 -6.48 -17.10
CA LEU A 248 -7.04 -6.28 -17.32
C LEU A 248 -6.18 -7.40 -16.70
N GLY A 249 -6.77 -8.32 -15.93
CA GLY A 249 -6.09 -9.48 -15.33
C GLY A 249 -5.46 -9.22 -13.96
N PHE A 250 -5.86 -8.14 -13.28
CA PHE A 250 -5.31 -7.75 -11.97
C PHE A 250 -6.40 -7.53 -10.93
N VAL A 251 -5.96 -7.34 -9.68
CA VAL A 251 -6.85 -6.99 -8.56
C VAL A 251 -6.57 -5.55 -8.16
N GLY A 252 -7.62 -4.77 -8.02
CA GLY A 252 -7.54 -3.37 -7.62
C GLY A 252 -8.89 -2.83 -7.25
N GLY A 253 -8.91 -1.58 -6.84
CA GLY A 253 -10.12 -0.84 -6.47
C GLY A 253 -9.91 0.65 -6.62
N ALA A 254 -10.90 1.42 -6.20
CA ALA A 254 -10.74 2.86 -6.06
C ALA A 254 -11.67 3.42 -4.99
N SER A 255 -11.18 4.43 -4.31
CA SER A 255 -11.95 5.36 -3.51
C SER A 255 -12.53 6.43 -4.44
N VAL A 256 -13.83 6.63 -4.40
CA VAL A 256 -14.51 7.58 -5.29
C VAL A 256 -15.24 8.63 -4.47
N GLN A 257 -15.01 9.91 -4.76
CA GLN A 257 -15.66 11.03 -4.10
C GLN A 257 -16.36 11.91 -5.17
N VAL A 258 -17.59 12.34 -4.85
CA VAL A 258 -18.43 13.10 -5.78
C VAL A 258 -18.85 14.44 -5.17
N GLY A 259 -18.76 15.52 -5.94
CA GLY A 259 -19.22 16.86 -5.57
C GLY A 259 -18.49 17.39 -4.32
N GLU A 260 -19.23 17.89 -3.34
CA GLU A 260 -18.67 18.44 -2.10
C GLU A 260 -17.84 17.45 -1.28
N TYR A 261 -18.12 16.14 -1.43
CA TYR A 261 -17.39 15.09 -0.73
C TYR A 261 -15.97 14.91 -1.25
N SER A 262 -15.64 15.42 -2.44
CA SER A 262 -14.24 15.46 -2.91
C SER A 262 -13.36 16.39 -2.06
N ALA A 263 -13.96 17.29 -1.26
CA ALA A 263 -13.24 18.08 -0.26
C ALA A 263 -12.80 17.28 0.99
N LEU A 264 -13.14 15.99 1.06
CA LEU A 264 -12.71 15.07 2.12
C LEU A 264 -11.65 14.13 1.55
N PRO A 265 -10.36 14.31 1.83
CA PRO A 265 -9.26 13.59 1.15
C PRO A 265 -9.37 12.06 1.15
N HIS A 266 -9.87 11.48 2.24
CA HIS A 266 -10.09 10.03 2.35
C HIS A 266 -11.57 9.63 2.23
N GLY A 267 -12.39 10.50 1.60
CA GLY A 267 -13.77 10.22 1.28
C GLY A 267 -14.75 10.32 2.45
N SER A 268 -15.97 9.91 2.18
CA SER A 268 -17.10 9.89 3.11
C SER A 268 -17.91 8.61 2.96
N ARG A 269 -18.50 8.15 4.07
CA ARG A 269 -19.47 7.05 4.06
C ARG A 269 -20.87 7.49 3.61
N THR A 270 -21.10 8.79 3.49
CA THR A 270 -22.37 9.33 3.01
C THR A 270 -22.57 8.93 1.55
N PRO A 271 -23.75 8.39 1.19
CA PRO A 271 -24.06 8.11 -0.21
C PRO A 271 -23.95 9.35 -1.07
N GLN A 272 -23.28 9.21 -2.22
CA GLN A 272 -23.00 10.29 -3.16
C GLN A 272 -23.54 9.88 -4.54
N VAL A 273 -24.12 10.82 -5.26
CA VAL A 273 -24.71 10.56 -6.58
C VAL A 273 -24.15 11.57 -7.57
N ILE A 274 -23.64 11.08 -8.68
CA ILE A 274 -23.14 11.89 -9.79
C ILE A 274 -24.29 12.62 -10.44
N ARG A 275 -24.13 13.92 -10.65
CA ARG A 275 -25.06 14.78 -11.40
C ARG A 275 -24.28 15.54 -12.46
N GLU A 276 -25.00 16.11 -13.41
CA GLU A 276 -24.41 17.02 -14.39
C GLU A 276 -23.60 18.14 -13.70
N GLY A 277 -22.36 18.34 -14.12
CA GLY A 277 -21.44 19.30 -13.53
C GLY A 277 -20.77 18.86 -12.22
N SER A 278 -21.00 17.65 -11.75
CA SER A 278 -20.30 17.14 -10.56
C SER A 278 -18.82 16.90 -10.82
N ILE A 279 -17.99 17.32 -9.89
CA ILE A 279 -16.63 16.78 -9.74
C ILE A 279 -16.73 15.31 -9.32
N VAL A 280 -15.89 14.48 -9.94
CA VAL A 280 -15.64 13.09 -9.54
C VAL A 280 -14.13 12.93 -9.36
N MET A 281 -13.72 12.57 -8.17
CA MET A 281 -12.34 12.26 -7.83
C MET A 281 -12.22 10.76 -7.62
N ILE A 282 -11.32 10.11 -8.35
CA ILE A 282 -11.06 8.68 -8.34
C ILE A 282 -9.62 8.50 -7.89
N ASP A 283 -9.40 7.71 -6.85
CA ASP A 283 -8.14 7.56 -6.16
C ASP A 283 -7.90 6.12 -5.75
N ASP A 284 -6.70 5.63 -5.83
CA ASP A 284 -6.21 4.30 -5.46
C ASP A 284 -5.53 3.61 -6.65
N GLY A 285 -5.49 2.26 -6.66
CA GLY A 285 -4.80 1.55 -7.74
C GLY A 285 -4.99 0.04 -7.76
N CYS A 286 -4.00 -0.64 -8.33
CA CYS A 286 -3.99 -2.10 -8.41
C CYS A 286 -2.65 -2.70 -7.95
N ASP A 287 -2.68 -4.01 -7.68
CA ASP A 287 -1.50 -4.83 -7.37
C ASP A 287 -1.05 -5.60 -8.61
N VAL A 288 0.23 -5.47 -8.95
CA VAL A 288 0.92 -6.25 -9.97
C VAL A 288 2.11 -6.96 -9.32
N GLU A 289 2.01 -8.26 -9.15
CA GLU A 289 3.05 -9.10 -8.49
C GLU A 289 3.43 -8.60 -7.08
N GLY A 290 2.52 -7.88 -6.40
CA GLY A 290 2.73 -7.28 -5.10
C GLY A 290 3.23 -5.85 -5.12
N TYR A 291 3.39 -5.23 -6.27
CA TYR A 291 3.74 -3.82 -6.43
C TYR A 291 2.50 -3.02 -6.76
N GLN A 292 2.31 -1.92 -6.07
CA GLN A 292 1.10 -1.12 -6.14
C GLN A 292 1.29 0.12 -7.01
N SER A 293 0.20 0.54 -7.63
CA SER A 293 0.02 1.89 -8.15
C SER A 293 -0.85 2.69 -7.18
N ASP A 294 -0.73 4.01 -7.25
CA ASP A 294 -1.57 4.97 -6.56
C ASP A 294 -1.72 6.19 -7.48
N ILE A 295 -2.93 6.41 -7.97
CA ILE A 295 -3.18 7.45 -8.96
C ILE A 295 -4.52 8.11 -8.67
N THR A 296 -4.49 9.42 -8.47
CA THR A 296 -5.71 10.21 -8.41
C THR A 296 -5.97 10.92 -9.74
N ARG A 297 -7.19 10.77 -10.23
CA ARG A 297 -7.74 11.60 -11.32
C ARG A 297 -8.98 12.33 -10.84
N THR A 298 -8.99 13.64 -11.02
CA THR A 298 -10.18 14.47 -10.80
C THR A 298 -10.73 14.89 -12.14
N LEU A 299 -12.03 14.72 -12.34
CA LEU A 299 -12.74 15.03 -13.57
C LEU A 299 -14.10 15.69 -13.29
N VAL A 300 -14.73 16.27 -14.31
CA VAL A 300 -16.09 16.81 -14.24
C VAL A 300 -16.97 16.07 -15.23
N LEU A 301 -18.12 15.55 -14.76
CA LEU A 301 -19.11 14.95 -15.65
C LEU A 301 -20.05 16.03 -16.21
N GLY A 302 -20.10 16.12 -17.54
CA GLY A 302 -21.02 17.05 -18.22
C GLY A 302 -20.65 18.52 -18.03
N LYS A 303 -21.66 19.39 -17.91
CA LYS A 303 -21.46 20.85 -17.86
C LYS A 303 -21.84 21.44 -16.51
N ALA A 304 -20.87 21.95 -15.77
CA ALA A 304 -21.12 22.84 -14.65
C ALA A 304 -21.50 24.25 -15.12
N SER A 305 -22.10 25.07 -14.24
CA SER A 305 -22.28 26.49 -14.53
C SER A 305 -20.94 27.17 -14.82
N GLU A 306 -20.94 28.23 -15.64
CA GLU A 306 -19.70 28.92 -16.05
C GLU A 306 -18.87 29.39 -14.85
N GLU A 307 -19.52 29.92 -13.80
CA GLU A 307 -18.88 30.38 -12.59
C GLU A 307 -18.19 29.22 -11.84
N VAL A 308 -18.91 28.11 -11.64
CA VAL A 308 -18.39 26.91 -10.96
C VAL A 308 -17.25 26.30 -11.76
N ARG A 309 -17.41 26.15 -13.07
CA ARG A 309 -16.40 25.61 -13.98
C ARG A 309 -15.14 26.45 -13.98
N SER A 310 -15.26 27.78 -14.05
CA SER A 310 -14.11 28.69 -14.00
C SER A 310 -13.33 28.54 -12.69
N LYS A 311 -14.02 28.39 -11.56
CA LYS A 311 -13.38 28.15 -10.25
C LYS A 311 -12.68 26.80 -10.21
N MET A 312 -13.34 25.72 -10.68
CA MET A 312 -12.76 24.36 -10.72
C MET A 312 -11.50 24.33 -11.59
N ASN A 313 -11.54 24.91 -12.80
CA ASN A 313 -10.38 24.97 -13.69
C ASN A 313 -9.23 25.75 -13.09
N ASN A 314 -9.50 26.90 -12.44
CA ASN A 314 -8.46 27.66 -11.75
C ASN A 314 -7.79 26.85 -10.62
N VAL A 315 -8.58 26.10 -9.84
CA VAL A 315 -8.03 25.23 -8.77
C VAL A 315 -7.24 24.08 -9.38
N PHE A 316 -7.75 23.45 -10.45
CA PHE A 316 -7.02 22.41 -11.17
C PHE A 316 -5.66 22.90 -11.67
N ASP A 317 -5.60 24.07 -12.32
CA ASP A 317 -4.35 24.65 -12.82
C ASP A 317 -3.34 24.92 -11.70
N ILE A 318 -3.82 25.32 -10.52
CA ILE A 318 -2.95 25.53 -9.34
C ILE A 318 -2.38 24.18 -8.87
N VAL A 319 -3.22 23.16 -8.73
CA VAL A 319 -2.80 21.81 -8.29
C VAL A 319 -1.85 21.19 -9.32
N HIS A 320 -2.14 21.30 -10.61
CA HIS A 320 -1.27 20.82 -11.69
C HIS A 320 0.11 21.49 -11.67
N ARG A 321 0.16 22.81 -11.45
CA ARG A 321 1.44 23.53 -11.29
C ARG A 321 2.16 23.13 -10.00
N ALA A 322 1.44 22.83 -8.94
CA ALA A 322 2.04 22.35 -7.69
C ALA A 322 2.70 20.97 -7.89
N GLN A 323 2.04 20.05 -8.60
CA GLN A 323 2.60 18.76 -8.99
C GLN A 323 3.83 18.92 -9.90
N SER A 324 3.78 19.82 -10.86
CA SER A 324 4.94 20.12 -11.72
C SER A 324 6.10 20.73 -10.93
N ALA A 325 5.83 21.53 -9.90
CA ALA A 325 6.87 22.14 -9.07
C ALA A 325 7.56 21.12 -8.15
N SER A 326 6.82 20.17 -7.57
CA SER A 326 7.38 19.06 -6.80
C SER A 326 8.24 18.15 -7.68
N LEU A 327 7.73 17.76 -8.86
CA LEU A 327 8.48 16.94 -9.82
C LEU A 327 9.81 17.61 -10.20
N ALA A 328 9.80 18.92 -10.49
CA ALA A 328 11.01 19.67 -10.83
C ALA A 328 12.00 19.79 -9.66
N ALA A 329 11.50 19.83 -8.42
CA ALA A 329 12.32 19.90 -7.21
C ALA A 329 12.93 18.55 -6.82
N ALA A 330 12.30 17.43 -7.18
CA ALA A 330 12.71 16.10 -6.77
C ALA A 330 13.95 15.63 -7.55
N ARG A 331 15.12 15.77 -6.92
CA ARG A 331 16.43 15.39 -7.51
C ARG A 331 17.29 14.64 -6.50
N PRO A 332 18.22 13.80 -6.93
CA PRO A 332 19.17 13.16 -6.01
C PRO A 332 19.87 14.18 -5.09
N GLY A 333 19.90 13.89 -3.80
CA GLY A 333 20.51 14.74 -2.78
C GLY A 333 19.59 15.81 -2.18
N VAL A 334 18.44 16.11 -2.78
CA VAL A 334 17.43 17.02 -2.23
C VAL A 334 16.71 16.32 -1.05
N GLU A 335 16.38 17.08 -0.01
CA GLU A 335 15.63 16.57 1.13
C GLU A 335 14.13 16.39 0.79
N CYS A 336 13.51 15.33 1.27
CA CYS A 336 12.08 15.07 1.05
C CYS A 336 11.18 16.25 1.45
N GLY A 337 11.52 16.94 2.55
CA GLY A 337 10.79 18.14 3.01
C GLY A 337 10.86 19.32 2.05
N ALA A 338 11.93 19.42 1.25
CA ALA A 338 12.06 20.49 0.26
C ALA A 338 11.14 20.26 -0.95
N VAL A 339 10.86 19.00 -1.30
CA VAL A 339 9.91 18.64 -2.36
C VAL A 339 8.48 19.01 -1.93
N ASP A 340 8.06 18.66 -0.69
CA ASP A 340 6.76 19.10 -0.13
C ASP A 340 6.65 20.63 -0.12
N ALA A 341 7.71 21.31 0.26
CA ALA A 341 7.71 22.78 0.31
C ALA A 341 7.53 23.42 -1.08
N ALA A 342 8.06 22.82 -2.15
CA ALA A 342 7.93 23.33 -3.51
C ALA A 342 6.47 23.33 -3.98
N ALA A 343 5.75 22.21 -3.81
CA ALA A 343 4.33 22.12 -4.15
C ALA A 343 3.48 23.03 -3.27
N ARG A 344 3.70 23.00 -1.97
CA ARG A 344 2.96 23.79 -0.98
C ARG A 344 3.12 25.30 -1.19
N LYS A 345 4.29 25.74 -1.67
CA LYS A 345 4.53 27.14 -2.03
C LYS A 345 3.60 27.61 -3.16
N VAL A 346 3.44 26.82 -4.22
CA VAL A 346 2.54 27.16 -5.34
C VAL A 346 1.10 27.35 -4.86
N ILE A 347 0.62 26.43 -4.03
CA ILE A 347 -0.74 26.47 -3.46
C ILE A 347 -0.92 27.69 -2.54
N THR A 348 0.08 27.99 -1.69
CA THR A 348 0.04 29.12 -0.77
C THR A 348 0.08 30.47 -1.51
N ASP A 349 0.97 30.60 -2.50
CA ASP A 349 1.11 31.83 -3.32
C ASP A 349 -0.18 32.13 -4.12
N ALA A 350 -0.95 31.09 -4.45
CA ALA A 350 -2.25 31.21 -5.11
C ALA A 350 -3.42 31.53 -4.15
N GLY A 351 -3.14 31.77 -2.86
CA GLY A 351 -4.14 32.15 -1.86
C GLY A 351 -4.82 30.98 -1.12
N TYR A 352 -4.42 29.73 -1.38
CA TYR A 352 -4.92 28.53 -0.70
C TYR A 352 -4.01 28.10 0.47
N GLY A 353 -3.50 29.08 1.22
CA GLY A 353 -2.70 28.90 2.43
C GLY A 353 -3.35 29.52 3.67
N PRO A 354 -2.63 29.62 4.77
CA PRO A 354 -1.30 29.06 5.02
C PRO A 354 -1.33 27.60 5.44
N ASP A 355 -0.16 27.00 5.53
CA ASP A 355 0.09 25.69 6.11
C ASP A 355 -0.81 24.56 5.53
N TYR A 356 -1.55 23.86 6.39
CA TYR A 356 -2.43 22.74 6.06
C TYR A 356 -3.91 23.15 5.90
N LYS A 357 -4.21 24.44 5.64
CA LYS A 357 -5.59 24.92 5.61
C LYS A 357 -6.43 24.32 4.49
N TYR A 358 -5.91 24.30 3.28
CA TYR A 358 -6.57 23.74 2.10
C TYR A 358 -5.81 22.55 1.50
N PHE A 359 -4.50 22.51 1.64
CA PHE A 359 -3.70 21.32 1.35
C PHE A 359 -3.39 20.62 2.67
N THR A 360 -4.29 19.73 3.08
CA THR A 360 -4.44 19.24 4.46
C THR A 360 -3.51 18.09 4.84
N HIS A 361 -2.86 17.46 3.87
CA HIS A 361 -1.97 16.30 4.10
C HIS A 361 -0.54 16.56 3.58
N ARG A 362 0.36 15.61 3.73
CA ARG A 362 1.71 15.62 3.14
C ARG A 362 1.60 15.55 1.61
N LEU A 363 2.67 15.98 0.93
CA LEU A 363 2.71 15.95 -0.54
C LEU A 363 2.69 14.54 -1.11
N GLY A 364 3.26 13.55 -0.40
CA GLY A 364 3.34 12.20 -0.90
C GLY A 364 4.09 11.25 0.04
N HIS A 365 4.16 10.03 -0.37
CA HIS A 365 4.78 8.92 0.36
C HIS A 365 5.59 8.04 -0.55
N GLY A 366 6.54 7.27 0.02
CA GLY A 366 7.18 6.18 -0.71
C GLY A 366 6.13 5.18 -1.18
N MET A 367 6.38 4.57 -2.31
CA MET A 367 5.54 3.56 -2.93
C MET A 367 6.33 2.29 -3.24
N GLY A 368 5.65 1.15 -3.26
CA GLY A 368 6.24 -0.13 -3.63
C GLY A 368 5.27 -1.27 -3.43
N MET A 369 5.63 -2.19 -2.53
CA MET A 369 4.76 -3.32 -2.17
C MET A 369 3.66 -2.93 -1.17
N ASP A 370 3.88 -1.88 -0.37
CA ASP A 370 2.81 -1.20 0.37
C ASP A 370 2.47 0.10 -0.36
N GLY A 371 1.21 0.50 -0.32
CA GLY A 371 0.77 1.79 -0.84
C GLY A 371 1.52 2.93 -0.17
N HIS A 372 1.72 2.85 1.15
CA HIS A 372 2.49 3.84 1.90
C HIS A 372 3.78 3.23 2.47
N GLU A 373 4.91 3.62 1.93
CA GLU A 373 6.25 3.24 2.40
C GLU A 373 7.07 4.46 2.81
N LEU A 374 8.12 4.25 3.60
CA LEU A 374 9.13 5.27 3.84
C LEU A 374 10.00 5.52 2.59
N PRO A 375 10.53 6.77 2.41
CA PRO A 375 10.28 7.96 3.21
C PRO A 375 9.07 8.76 2.72
N TYR A 376 8.73 9.86 3.42
CA TYR A 376 7.58 10.69 3.09
C TYR A 376 7.99 12.08 2.61
N PHE A 377 7.32 12.61 1.59
CA PHE A 377 7.37 14.04 1.24
C PHE A 377 6.51 14.83 2.23
N VAL A 378 7.15 15.28 3.30
CA VAL A 378 6.50 16.00 4.39
C VAL A 378 7.45 17.02 4.99
N ARG A 379 6.92 18.13 5.46
CA ARG A 379 7.68 19.19 6.13
C ARG A 379 8.62 18.62 7.19
N GLY A 380 9.89 19.05 7.15
CA GLY A 380 10.92 18.68 8.12
C GLY A 380 11.57 17.30 7.90
N ASN A 381 11.17 16.56 6.88
CA ASN A 381 11.87 15.31 6.55
C ASN A 381 13.18 15.60 5.83
N THR A 382 14.30 15.32 6.49
CA THR A 382 15.67 15.57 5.99
C THR A 382 16.27 14.38 5.21
N THR A 383 15.48 13.31 5.00
CA THR A 383 15.93 12.18 4.16
C THR A 383 16.23 12.66 2.75
N LYS A 384 17.43 12.39 2.29
CA LYS A 384 17.89 12.80 0.95
C LYS A 384 17.45 11.79 -0.10
N LEU A 385 16.90 12.30 -1.19
CA LEU A 385 16.52 11.52 -2.35
C LEU A 385 17.71 10.81 -2.98
N GLN A 386 17.48 9.57 -3.39
CA GLN A 386 18.45 8.75 -4.09
C GLN A 386 17.81 8.17 -5.36
N PRO A 387 18.61 7.87 -6.40
CA PRO A 387 18.10 7.18 -7.58
C PRO A 387 17.37 5.89 -7.20
N ASN A 388 16.30 5.58 -7.94
CA ASN A 388 15.42 4.44 -7.77
C ASN A 388 14.52 4.48 -6.51
N MET A 389 14.45 5.59 -5.81
CA MET A 389 13.33 5.84 -4.90
C MET A 389 12.07 6.15 -5.71
N THR A 390 10.93 5.72 -5.21
CA THR A 390 9.62 5.95 -5.83
C THR A 390 8.67 6.58 -4.84
N PHE A 391 7.86 7.53 -5.30
CA PHE A 391 6.94 8.31 -4.46
C PHE A 391 5.64 8.60 -5.18
N SER A 392 4.55 8.74 -4.42
CA SER A 392 3.40 9.51 -4.89
C SER A 392 3.75 11.01 -4.95
N ASP A 393 3.11 11.72 -5.87
CA ASP A 393 3.16 13.18 -6.01
C ASP A 393 1.72 13.67 -6.12
N GLU A 394 1.11 14.00 -4.97
CA GLU A 394 -0.33 14.11 -4.79
C GLU A 394 -0.78 15.45 -4.16
N PRO A 395 -0.38 16.58 -4.70
CA PRO A 395 -0.90 17.86 -4.19
C PRO A 395 -2.41 17.95 -4.40
N GLY A 396 -3.10 18.57 -3.42
CA GLY A 396 -4.53 18.81 -3.49
C GLY A 396 -4.96 20.11 -2.84
N ILE A 397 -6.11 20.61 -3.29
CA ILE A 397 -6.82 21.74 -2.67
C ILE A 397 -8.22 21.29 -2.35
N TYR A 398 -8.60 21.37 -1.08
CA TYR A 398 -9.88 20.92 -0.55
C TYR A 398 -10.64 22.10 0.05
N ILE A 399 -11.77 22.48 -0.57
CA ILE A 399 -12.60 23.63 -0.17
C ILE A 399 -13.85 23.10 0.52
N PRO A 400 -13.93 23.12 1.87
CA PRO A 400 -15.03 22.51 2.59
C PRO A 400 -16.40 23.05 2.15
N GLY A 401 -17.34 22.13 1.89
CA GLY A 401 -18.69 22.47 1.43
C GLY A 401 -18.80 22.86 -0.06
N GLU A 402 -17.70 22.78 -0.81
CA GLU A 402 -17.70 23.04 -2.24
C GLU A 402 -17.16 21.84 -3.03
N PHE A 403 -15.84 21.67 -3.07
CA PHE A 403 -15.19 20.56 -3.77
C PHE A 403 -13.70 20.47 -3.38
N GLY A 404 -13.10 19.32 -3.72
CA GLY A 404 -11.65 19.12 -3.69
C GLY A 404 -11.12 18.70 -5.05
N ILE A 405 -9.88 19.03 -5.32
CA ILE A 405 -9.12 18.58 -6.49
C ILE A 405 -7.78 18.03 -5.99
N ARG A 406 -7.48 16.78 -6.26
CA ARG A 406 -6.17 16.14 -6.15
C ARG A 406 -5.77 15.60 -7.51
N LEU A 407 -4.52 15.77 -7.86
CA LEU A 407 -3.86 15.11 -8.98
C LEU A 407 -2.71 14.30 -8.41
N GLU A 408 -2.62 13.05 -8.81
CA GLU A 408 -1.60 12.15 -8.29
C GLU A 408 -1.05 11.24 -9.37
N ASP A 409 0.26 11.16 -9.41
CA ASP A 409 1.02 10.23 -10.21
C ASP A 409 2.22 9.72 -9.40
N ILE A 410 2.72 8.54 -9.76
CA ILE A 410 3.92 7.99 -9.15
C ILE A 410 5.15 8.47 -9.91
N MET A 411 6.11 9.04 -9.16
CA MET A 411 7.42 9.39 -9.70
C MET A 411 8.50 8.40 -9.29
N VAL A 412 9.51 8.24 -10.14
CA VAL A 412 10.78 7.57 -9.84
C VAL A 412 11.91 8.58 -9.89
N ILE A 413 12.78 8.55 -8.88
CA ILE A 413 14.00 9.36 -8.87
C ILE A 413 15.03 8.71 -9.78
N THR A 414 15.47 9.44 -10.79
CA THR A 414 16.55 9.02 -11.71
C THR A 414 17.83 9.79 -11.39
N PRO A 415 18.99 9.41 -11.97
CA PRO A 415 20.21 10.19 -11.82
C PRO A 415 20.09 11.66 -12.29
N GLY A 416 19.19 11.95 -13.24
CA GLY A 416 18.96 13.27 -13.82
C GLY A 416 17.91 14.11 -13.10
N GLY A 417 17.09 13.53 -12.25
CA GLY A 417 15.94 14.16 -11.58
C GLY A 417 14.82 13.15 -11.34
N ALA A 418 13.58 13.61 -11.24
CA ALA A 418 12.43 12.73 -11.15
C ALA A 418 11.71 12.60 -12.50
N GLU A 419 11.12 11.44 -12.72
CA GLU A 419 10.28 11.12 -13.88
C GLU A 419 8.97 10.49 -13.39
N LEU A 420 7.84 10.91 -13.94
CA LEU A 420 6.56 10.26 -13.68
C LEU A 420 6.50 8.91 -14.39
N MET A 421 5.82 7.93 -13.78
CA MET A 421 5.58 6.62 -14.40
C MET A 421 4.47 6.68 -15.47
N THR A 422 3.61 7.70 -15.38
CA THR A 422 2.51 8.03 -16.31
C THR A 422 2.51 9.53 -16.58
N GLY A 423 1.63 10.01 -17.49
CA GLY A 423 1.47 11.45 -17.75
C GLY A 423 0.58 12.12 -16.70
N GLN A 424 0.85 13.40 -16.42
CA GLN A 424 -0.07 14.24 -15.64
C GLN A 424 -1.42 14.37 -16.36
N ALA A 425 -2.52 14.50 -15.58
CA ALA A 425 -3.83 14.79 -16.15
C ALA A 425 -3.84 16.17 -16.87
N PRO A 426 -4.21 16.24 -18.14
CA PRO A 426 -4.16 17.52 -18.88
C PRO A 426 -5.24 18.52 -18.46
N SER A 427 -6.45 18.06 -18.14
CA SER A 427 -7.57 18.90 -17.73
C SER A 427 -8.63 18.11 -16.98
N LEU A 428 -9.64 18.80 -16.42
CA LEU A 428 -10.81 18.17 -15.80
C LEU A 428 -11.76 17.53 -16.84
N GLU A 429 -11.81 18.07 -18.04
CA GLU A 429 -12.64 17.58 -19.12
C GLU A 429 -11.99 16.45 -19.93
N HIS A 430 -10.65 16.41 -19.95
CA HIS A 430 -9.85 15.43 -20.71
C HIS A 430 -8.76 14.86 -19.81
N PRO A 431 -9.12 14.07 -18.78
CA PRO A 431 -8.17 13.64 -17.75
C PRO A 431 -7.18 12.56 -18.19
N PHE A 432 -7.34 11.97 -19.38
CA PHE A 432 -6.58 10.81 -19.90
C PHE A 432 -5.92 11.03 -21.28
N GLU A 433 -6.02 12.24 -21.88
CA GLU A 433 -5.44 12.55 -23.21
C GLU A 433 -3.94 12.86 -23.18
#